data_56cb91f3a4cd56e23bfba3fed53e0a96
#
_entry.id   56cb91f3a4cd56e23bfba3fed53e0a96
#
_cell.length_a   1.000
_cell.length_b   1.000
_cell.length_c   1.000
_cell.angle_alpha   90.00
_cell.angle_beta   90.00
_cell.angle_gamma   90.00
#
_symmetry.space_group_name_H-M   'P 1'
#
loop_
_entity.id
_entity.type
_entity.pdbx_description
1 polymer ?
#
loop_
_entity_poly.entity_id
_entity_poly.type
_entity_poly.pdbx_seq_one_letter_code
_entity_poly.pdbx_strand_id
1 'polypeptide(L)'
;IDFDNYQGTVDATDVFCCLGTTIKKAGSKEAFKKVDLSYPVKFAKLQYEAGSQQFLVISAMGVSEKSFVFYNQVKAAMEKEISAIGYNSLGIFRPALITGDRKEHRAGEKIAVFVFGWLNKFLTGTLRKYQSIPAAQIALGMLNYSNMASTKKMAIIMSDQIKDLAEGKQL
;
A
#
# COMPACT_ATOMS: atom_id res chain seq x y z
N ILE A 1 17.19 9.12 1.30
CA ILE A 1 17.82 7.95 0.65
C ILE A 1 17.78 8.20 -0.86
N ASP A 2 18.92 8.11 -1.51
CA ASP A 2 19.02 8.10 -2.96
C ASP A 2 18.74 6.68 -3.46
N PHE A 3 17.51 6.41 -3.87
CA PHE A 3 17.11 5.08 -4.36
C PHE A 3 17.71 4.71 -5.72
N ASP A 4 18.22 5.68 -6.50
CA ASP A 4 18.87 5.38 -7.77
C ASP A 4 20.17 4.60 -7.58
N ASN A 5 20.94 5.01 -6.58
CA ASN A 5 22.22 4.42 -6.22
C ASN A 5 22.12 3.48 -4.99
N TYR A 6 20.91 3.27 -4.47
CA TYR A 6 20.73 2.43 -3.28
C TYR A 6 21.03 0.96 -3.61
N GLN A 7 21.98 0.39 -2.87
CA GLN A 7 22.37 -1.02 -2.92
C GLN A 7 22.39 -1.65 -1.52
N GLY A 8 21.92 -0.90 -0.53
CA GLY A 8 21.90 -1.36 0.85
C GLY A 8 20.88 -2.46 1.07
N THR A 9 21.26 -3.45 1.84
CA THR A 9 20.38 -4.48 2.38
C THR A 9 20.32 -4.35 3.89
N VAL A 10 19.21 -4.79 4.48
CA VAL A 10 19.03 -4.86 5.92
C VAL A 10 18.72 -6.31 6.25
N ASP A 11 19.39 -6.84 7.23
CA ASP A 11 19.06 -8.16 7.79
C ASP A 11 17.71 -8.05 8.52
N ALA A 12 16.67 -8.41 7.82
CA ALA A 12 15.28 -8.32 8.29
C ALA A 12 14.44 -9.45 7.73
N THR A 13 13.64 -10.08 8.56
CA THR A 13 12.68 -11.11 8.15
C THR A 13 11.50 -10.49 7.42
N ASP A 14 11.01 -9.36 7.93
CA ASP A 14 9.80 -8.69 7.48
C ASP A 14 10.11 -7.29 6.96
N VAL A 15 9.60 -7.00 5.78
CA VAL A 15 9.82 -5.72 5.09
C VAL A 15 8.51 -4.99 4.86
N PHE A 16 8.44 -3.74 5.31
CA PHE A 16 7.29 -2.86 5.12
C PHE A 16 7.62 -1.77 4.11
N CYS A 17 6.99 -1.79 2.95
CA CYS A 17 7.18 -0.81 1.90
C CYS A 17 5.99 0.17 1.84
N CYS A 18 6.20 1.37 2.34
CA CYS A 18 5.23 2.47 2.31
C CYS A 18 5.66 3.58 1.33
N LEU A 19 6.50 3.25 0.34
CA LEU A 19 6.93 4.20 -0.67
C LEU A 19 5.78 4.60 -1.58
N GLY A 20 5.70 5.89 -1.86
CA GLY A 20 4.71 6.43 -2.77
C GLY A 20 4.72 7.96 -2.79
N THR A 21 4.23 8.51 -3.89
CA THR A 21 4.11 9.95 -4.08
C THR A 21 2.80 10.30 -4.78
N THR A 22 2.66 11.52 -5.24
CA THR A 22 1.58 11.95 -6.15
C THR A 22 2.20 12.50 -7.42
N ILE A 23 1.49 12.43 -8.54
CA ILE A 23 1.95 13.00 -9.81
C ILE A 23 2.31 14.47 -9.64
N LYS A 24 1.49 15.22 -8.88
CA LYS A 24 1.75 16.63 -8.56
C LYS A 24 3.07 16.83 -7.80
N LYS A 25 3.36 15.99 -6.81
CA LYS A 25 4.59 16.10 -5.99
C LYS A 25 5.82 15.60 -6.76
N ALA A 26 5.64 14.57 -7.57
CA ALA A 26 6.71 14.05 -8.42
C ALA A 26 7.09 15.02 -9.55
N GLY A 27 6.18 15.87 -9.99
CA GLY A 27 6.39 16.85 -11.06
C GLY A 27 6.16 16.31 -12.47
N SER A 28 6.32 14.99 -12.69
CA SER A 28 6.05 14.35 -13.98
C SER A 28 5.50 12.92 -13.79
N LYS A 29 4.98 12.34 -14.87
CA LYS A 29 4.54 10.94 -14.90
C LYS A 29 5.72 9.97 -14.75
N GLU A 30 6.85 10.29 -15.33
CA GLU A 30 8.09 9.54 -15.29
C GLU A 30 8.65 9.50 -13.86
N ALA A 31 8.74 10.65 -13.21
CA ALA A 31 9.16 10.74 -11.81
C ALA A 31 8.18 10.03 -10.87
N PHE A 32 6.88 10.11 -11.13
CA PHE A 32 5.88 9.35 -10.40
C PHE A 32 6.10 7.83 -10.56
N LYS A 33 6.26 7.34 -11.80
CA LYS A 33 6.53 5.92 -12.08
C LYS A 33 7.80 5.43 -11.38
N LYS A 34 8.82 6.28 -11.31
CA LYS A 34 10.06 5.96 -10.63
C LYS A 34 9.85 5.68 -9.14
N VAL A 35 9.09 6.54 -8.45
CA VAL A 35 8.82 6.43 -7.00
C VAL A 35 7.80 5.36 -6.67
N ASP A 36 6.74 5.19 -7.48
CA ASP A 36 5.60 4.32 -7.18
C ASP A 36 5.68 2.92 -7.83
N LEU A 37 6.67 2.69 -8.69
CA LEU A 37 6.94 1.39 -9.30
C LEU A 37 8.40 0.98 -9.14
N SER A 38 9.35 1.74 -9.73
CA SER A 38 10.73 1.28 -9.85
C SER A 38 11.41 1.11 -8.50
N TYR A 39 11.24 2.06 -7.57
CA TYR A 39 11.85 1.99 -6.24
C TYR A 39 11.27 0.88 -5.35
N PRO A 40 9.93 0.71 -5.22
CA PRO A 40 9.37 -0.42 -4.49
C PRO A 40 9.83 -1.78 -5.02
N VAL A 41 9.87 -1.94 -6.36
CA VAL A 41 10.32 -3.19 -6.98
C VAL A 41 11.82 -3.43 -6.75
N LYS A 42 12.66 -2.40 -6.94
CA LYS A 42 14.09 -2.49 -6.65
C LYS A 42 14.33 -2.87 -5.20
N PHE A 43 13.65 -2.21 -4.27
CA PHE A 43 13.78 -2.48 -2.85
C PHE A 43 13.32 -3.90 -2.51
N ALA A 44 12.20 -4.34 -3.06
CA ALA A 44 11.72 -5.70 -2.87
C ALA A 44 12.72 -6.75 -3.36
N LYS A 45 13.34 -6.56 -4.53
CA LYS A 45 14.37 -7.47 -5.05
C LYS A 45 15.59 -7.54 -4.12
N LEU A 46 16.12 -6.37 -3.73
CA LEU A 46 17.29 -6.29 -2.83
C LEU A 46 17.05 -7.00 -1.50
N GLN A 47 15.88 -6.80 -0.89
CA GLN A 47 15.56 -7.42 0.39
C GLN A 47 15.28 -8.93 0.26
N TYR A 48 14.70 -9.36 -0.85
CA TYR A 48 14.53 -10.79 -1.14
C TYR A 48 15.88 -11.50 -1.29
N GLU A 49 16.81 -10.91 -2.03
CA GLU A 49 18.17 -11.41 -2.20
C GLU A 49 18.95 -11.43 -0.87
N ALA A 50 18.64 -10.50 0.04
CA ALA A 50 19.19 -10.48 1.40
C ALA A 50 18.57 -11.51 2.35
N GLY A 51 17.56 -12.29 1.90
CA GLY A 51 16.96 -13.37 2.68
C GLY A 51 15.67 -13.01 3.41
N SER A 52 15.11 -11.82 3.19
CA SER A 52 13.81 -11.46 3.77
C SER A 52 12.70 -12.41 3.32
N GLN A 53 11.88 -12.84 4.27
CA GLN A 53 10.86 -13.87 4.03
C GLN A 53 9.49 -13.28 3.71
N GLN A 54 9.20 -12.09 4.25
CA GLN A 54 7.92 -11.42 4.09
C GLN A 54 8.08 -10.01 3.52
N PHE A 55 7.21 -9.64 2.57
CA PHE A 55 7.15 -8.30 2.03
C PHE A 55 5.71 -7.77 2.08
N LEU A 56 5.54 -6.63 2.73
CA LEU A 56 4.26 -5.95 2.89
C LEU A 56 4.31 -4.60 2.18
N VAL A 57 3.43 -4.39 1.22
CA VAL A 57 3.45 -3.16 0.40
C VAL A 57 2.11 -2.46 0.39
N ILE A 58 2.15 -1.12 0.48
CA ILE A 58 0.97 -0.28 0.29
C ILE A 58 0.78 0.01 -1.19
N SER A 59 -0.37 -0.43 -1.69
CA SER A 59 -0.90 -0.11 -3.01
C SER A 59 -2.10 0.85 -2.90
N ALA A 60 -3.13 0.65 -3.68
CA ALA A 60 -4.34 1.48 -3.64
C ALA A 60 -5.58 0.68 -4.07
N MET A 61 -6.75 1.11 -3.59
CA MET A 61 -8.02 0.62 -4.12
C MET A 61 -8.19 1.01 -5.60
N GLY A 62 -8.87 0.14 -6.36
CA GLY A 62 -9.16 0.36 -7.78
C GLY A 62 -8.00 0.09 -8.73
N VAL A 63 -6.89 -0.48 -8.21
CA VAL A 63 -5.74 -0.89 -9.02
C VAL A 63 -6.13 -1.96 -10.04
N SER A 64 -5.83 -1.71 -11.31
CA SER A 64 -6.07 -2.63 -12.42
C SER A 64 -5.17 -2.26 -13.61
N GLU A 65 -4.60 -3.27 -14.28
CA GLU A 65 -3.85 -3.07 -15.53
C GLU A 65 -4.75 -2.50 -16.66
N LYS A 66 -6.05 -2.79 -16.60
CA LYS A 66 -7.05 -2.30 -17.58
C LYS A 66 -7.62 -0.93 -17.22
N SER A 67 -7.15 -0.29 -16.17
CA SER A 67 -7.62 1.05 -15.76
C SER A 67 -7.21 2.10 -16.80
N PHE A 68 -8.10 3.04 -17.10
CA PHE A 68 -7.75 4.23 -17.87
C PHE A 68 -6.99 5.28 -17.06
N VAL A 69 -6.89 5.09 -15.73
CA VAL A 69 -6.21 6.00 -14.82
C VAL A 69 -4.74 5.58 -14.70
N PHE A 70 -3.83 6.44 -15.14
CA PHE A 70 -2.39 6.20 -15.13
C PHE A 70 -1.85 5.76 -13.76
N TYR A 71 -2.32 6.38 -12.68
CA TYR A 71 -1.98 6.00 -11.31
C TYR A 71 -2.26 4.51 -11.04
N ASN A 72 -3.45 4.04 -11.41
CA ASN A 72 -3.85 2.65 -11.19
C ASN A 72 -3.05 1.66 -12.04
N GLN A 73 -2.67 2.06 -13.26
CA GLN A 73 -1.80 1.24 -14.12
C GLN A 73 -0.41 1.07 -13.52
N VAL A 74 0.18 2.17 -12.99
CA VAL A 74 1.50 2.14 -12.35
C VAL A 74 1.47 1.25 -11.11
N LYS A 75 0.45 1.37 -10.27
CA LYS A 75 0.29 0.53 -9.09
C LYS A 75 0.06 -0.94 -9.46
N ALA A 76 -0.70 -1.22 -10.52
CA ALA A 76 -0.88 -2.60 -11.00
C ALA A 76 0.44 -3.21 -11.50
N ALA A 77 1.25 -2.45 -12.22
CA ALA A 77 2.57 -2.89 -12.65
C ALA A 77 3.48 -3.18 -11.45
N MET A 78 3.48 -2.32 -10.44
CA MET A 78 4.24 -2.52 -9.19
C MET A 78 3.82 -3.82 -8.48
N GLU A 79 2.53 -4.04 -8.29
CA GLU A 79 2.02 -5.26 -7.66
C GLU A 79 2.42 -6.52 -8.44
N LYS A 80 2.31 -6.48 -9.77
CA LYS A 80 2.67 -7.59 -10.65
C LYS A 80 4.16 -7.93 -10.56
N GLU A 81 5.03 -6.92 -10.65
CA GLU A 81 6.47 -7.14 -10.58
C GLU A 81 6.90 -7.66 -9.21
N ILE A 82 6.36 -7.14 -8.11
CA ILE A 82 6.66 -7.63 -6.76
C ILE A 82 6.13 -9.05 -6.56
N SER A 83 4.94 -9.37 -7.08
CA SER A 83 4.36 -10.72 -6.98
C SER A 83 5.21 -11.78 -7.69
N ALA A 84 5.97 -11.39 -8.71
CA ALA A 84 6.84 -12.29 -9.46
C ALA A 84 8.18 -12.59 -8.76
N ILE A 85 8.55 -11.86 -7.69
CA ILE A 85 9.84 -12.04 -6.99
C ILE A 85 9.89 -13.38 -6.26
N GLY A 86 8.80 -13.81 -5.63
CA GLY A 86 8.72 -15.13 -5.02
C GLY A 86 8.83 -15.17 -3.50
N TYR A 87 8.54 -14.10 -2.79
CA TYR A 87 8.46 -14.07 -1.32
C TYR A 87 7.63 -15.23 -0.75
N ASN A 88 8.01 -15.74 0.40
CA ASN A 88 7.25 -16.75 1.14
C ASN A 88 5.90 -16.19 1.62
N SER A 89 5.88 -14.91 1.99
CA SER A 89 4.68 -14.18 2.35
C SER A 89 4.69 -12.79 1.68
N LEU A 90 3.65 -12.49 0.90
CA LEU A 90 3.45 -11.19 0.27
C LEU A 90 2.08 -10.62 0.65
N GLY A 91 2.07 -9.49 1.35
CA GLY A 91 0.86 -8.72 1.67
C GLY A 91 0.75 -7.46 0.83
N ILE A 92 -0.27 -7.38 -0.03
CA ILE A 92 -0.57 -6.20 -0.84
C ILE A 92 -1.77 -5.48 -0.22
N PHE A 93 -1.51 -4.34 0.41
CA PHE A 93 -2.53 -3.55 1.08
C PHE A 93 -3.12 -2.52 0.14
N ARG A 94 -4.41 -2.63 -0.16
CA ARG A 94 -5.16 -1.72 -1.03
C ARG A 94 -6.13 -0.85 -0.22
N PRO A 95 -5.64 0.14 0.54
CA PRO A 95 -6.51 1.05 1.28
C PRO A 95 -7.36 1.90 0.33
N ALA A 96 -8.54 2.29 0.79
CA ALA A 96 -9.34 3.35 0.20
C ALA A 96 -8.71 4.72 0.47
N LEU A 97 -9.51 5.77 0.65
CA LEU A 97 -8.99 7.09 0.98
C LEU A 97 -8.27 7.07 2.34
N ILE A 98 -6.97 7.33 2.32
CA ILE A 98 -6.16 7.40 3.54
C ILE A 98 -6.37 8.76 4.19
N THR A 99 -6.77 8.74 5.47
CA THR A 99 -6.93 9.95 6.31
C THR A 99 -5.82 10.01 7.37
N GLY A 100 -5.56 11.19 7.90
CA GLY A 100 -4.57 11.43 8.96
C GLY A 100 -4.02 12.84 8.92
N ASP A 101 -3.29 13.22 9.97
CA ASP A 101 -2.61 14.52 10.04
C ASP A 101 -1.45 14.56 9.05
N ARG A 102 -1.75 15.05 7.85
CA ARG A 102 -0.72 15.33 6.85
C ARG A 102 -0.24 16.77 7.04
N LYS A 103 1.08 16.96 7.11
CA LYS A 103 1.69 18.30 7.14
C LYS A 103 1.38 19.13 5.89
N GLU A 104 0.93 18.49 4.82
CA GLU A 104 0.57 19.15 3.56
C GLU A 104 -0.94 19.01 3.31
N HIS A 105 -1.66 20.13 3.36
CA HIS A 105 -3.08 20.19 2.99
C HIS A 105 -3.21 20.14 1.46
N ARG A 106 -3.85 19.12 0.93
CA ARG A 106 -4.30 19.10 -0.47
C ARG A 106 -5.51 20.01 -0.59
N ALA A 107 -5.50 20.92 -1.59
CA ALA A 107 -6.70 21.71 -1.91
C ALA A 107 -7.88 20.76 -2.16
N GLY A 108 -8.98 20.91 -1.42
CA GLY A 108 -10.15 20.03 -1.47
C GLY A 108 -10.17 18.89 -0.42
N GLU A 109 -9.08 18.64 0.31
CA GLU A 109 -9.02 17.51 1.26
C GLU A 109 -9.97 17.69 2.45
N LYS A 110 -10.17 18.94 2.93
CA LYS A 110 -11.13 19.24 4.01
C LYS A 110 -12.57 18.89 3.60
N ILE A 111 -12.93 19.20 2.35
CA ILE A 111 -14.26 18.87 1.79
C ILE A 111 -14.37 17.36 1.59
N ALA A 112 -13.34 16.72 1.05
CA ALA A 112 -13.33 15.28 0.88
C ALA A 112 -13.40 14.54 2.21
N VAL A 113 -12.63 14.92 3.23
CA VAL A 113 -12.66 14.31 4.57
C VAL A 113 -14.04 14.50 5.23
N PHE A 114 -14.66 15.67 5.08
CA PHE A 114 -16.00 15.93 5.62
C PHE A 114 -17.07 15.09 4.90
N VAL A 115 -17.06 15.08 3.56
CA VAL A 115 -18.01 14.32 2.75
C VAL A 115 -17.82 12.81 2.96
N PHE A 116 -16.60 12.32 2.96
CA PHE A 116 -16.33 10.90 3.21
C PHE A 116 -16.58 10.51 4.67
N GLY A 117 -16.38 11.41 5.64
CA GLY A 117 -16.73 11.18 7.04
C GLY A 117 -18.23 10.92 7.22
N TRP A 118 -19.06 11.67 6.50
CA TRP A 118 -20.52 11.47 6.49
C TRP A 118 -20.91 10.22 5.68
N LEU A 119 -20.31 10.03 4.50
CA LEU A 119 -20.57 8.90 3.62
C LEU A 119 -20.16 7.55 4.25
N ASN A 120 -19.11 7.54 5.05
CA ASN A 120 -18.65 6.32 5.76
C ASN A 120 -19.73 5.63 6.57
N LYS A 121 -20.70 6.38 7.11
CA LYS A 121 -21.81 5.82 7.90
C LYS A 121 -22.76 4.96 7.06
N PHE A 122 -22.83 5.23 5.75
CA PHE A 122 -23.70 4.50 4.81
C PHE A 122 -22.95 3.35 4.09
N LEU A 123 -21.62 3.35 4.15
CA LEU A 123 -20.80 2.30 3.54
C LEU A 123 -20.70 1.08 4.48
N THR A 124 -21.79 0.29 4.55
CA THR A 124 -21.89 -0.92 5.39
C THR A 124 -21.84 -2.20 4.55
N GLY A 125 -21.70 -3.35 5.16
CA GLY A 125 -21.66 -4.64 4.49
C GLY A 125 -20.53 -4.70 3.45
N THR A 126 -20.83 -5.10 2.23
CA THR A 126 -19.88 -5.21 1.11
C THR A 126 -19.27 -3.88 0.67
N LEU A 127 -19.86 -2.74 1.08
CA LEU A 127 -19.36 -1.40 0.78
C LEU A 127 -18.32 -0.90 1.80
N ARG A 128 -18.09 -1.59 2.92
CA ARG A 128 -17.09 -1.24 3.94
C ARG A 128 -15.69 -1.03 3.34
N LYS A 129 -15.33 -1.79 2.32
CA LYS A 129 -14.06 -1.65 1.61
C LYS A 129 -13.79 -0.27 1.02
N TYR A 130 -14.84 0.54 0.79
CA TYR A 130 -14.72 1.90 0.25
C TYR A 130 -14.61 2.98 1.34
N GLN A 131 -14.77 2.62 2.60
CA GLN A 131 -14.61 3.56 3.71
C GLN A 131 -13.18 4.09 3.78
N SER A 132 -13.04 5.38 4.10
CA SER A 132 -11.75 5.96 4.41
C SER A 132 -11.12 5.28 5.64
N ILE A 133 -9.79 5.28 5.69
CA ILE A 133 -9.03 4.61 6.74
C ILE A 133 -7.89 5.51 7.23
N PRO A 134 -7.73 5.68 8.56
CA PRO A 134 -6.60 6.39 9.13
C PRO A 134 -5.27 5.68 8.85
N ALA A 135 -4.21 6.45 8.56
CA ALA A 135 -2.88 5.90 8.34
C ALA A 135 -2.37 5.03 9.51
N ALA A 136 -2.71 5.42 10.75
CA ALA A 136 -2.38 4.63 11.95
C ALA A 136 -3.03 3.24 11.94
N GLN A 137 -4.29 3.14 11.48
CA GLN A 137 -4.96 1.84 11.35
C GLN A 137 -4.32 0.98 10.26
N ILE A 138 -3.85 1.58 9.16
CA ILE A 138 -3.12 0.84 8.13
C ILE A 138 -1.83 0.28 8.72
N ALA A 139 -1.07 1.09 9.43
CA ALA A 139 0.19 0.67 10.05
C ALA A 139 -0.04 -0.48 11.05
N LEU A 140 -1.07 -0.37 11.90
CA LEU A 140 -1.41 -1.42 12.86
C LEU A 140 -1.90 -2.70 12.16
N GLY A 141 -2.72 -2.57 11.11
CA GLY A 141 -3.17 -3.71 10.31
C GLY A 141 -2.01 -4.43 9.61
N MET A 142 -1.03 -3.69 9.09
CA MET A 142 0.19 -4.27 8.50
C MET A 142 1.03 -4.99 9.56
N LEU A 143 1.22 -4.39 10.73
CA LEU A 143 1.97 -4.99 11.83
C LEU A 143 1.28 -6.26 12.34
N ASN A 144 -0.03 -6.24 12.54
CA ASN A 144 -0.76 -7.42 12.98
C ASN A 144 -0.73 -8.54 11.92
N TYR A 145 -0.83 -8.17 10.64
CA TYR A 145 -0.70 -9.13 9.54
C TYR A 145 0.68 -9.80 9.52
N SER A 146 1.77 -9.05 9.74
CA SER A 146 3.11 -9.63 9.72
C SER A 146 3.33 -10.67 10.83
N ASN A 147 2.63 -10.52 11.96
CA ASN A 147 2.71 -11.46 13.08
C ASN A 147 1.77 -12.67 12.94
N MET A 148 0.93 -12.71 11.90
CA MET A 148 0.04 -13.85 11.68
C MET A 148 0.78 -14.98 10.96
N ALA A 149 0.54 -16.22 11.40
CA ALA A 149 0.95 -17.40 10.64
C ALA A 149 0.13 -17.46 9.33
N SER A 150 0.64 -16.81 8.28
CA SER A 150 -0.05 -16.80 6.98
C SER A 150 0.09 -18.14 6.28
N THR A 151 -1.02 -18.76 5.95
CA THR A 151 -1.06 -19.96 5.10
C THR A 151 -1.04 -19.63 3.60
N LYS A 152 -1.21 -18.34 3.25
CA LYS A 152 -1.25 -17.87 1.87
C LYS A 152 0.07 -17.23 1.48
N LYS A 153 0.65 -17.72 0.39
CA LYS A 153 1.87 -17.13 -0.19
C LYS A 153 1.66 -15.66 -0.61
N MET A 154 0.46 -15.28 -1.03
CA MET A 154 0.11 -13.92 -1.40
C MET A 154 -1.31 -13.60 -0.96
N ALA A 155 -1.49 -12.41 -0.38
CA ALA A 155 -2.79 -11.87 -0.02
C ALA A 155 -2.95 -10.42 -0.50
N ILE A 156 -4.12 -10.12 -1.05
CA ILE A 156 -4.56 -8.74 -1.33
C ILE A 156 -5.55 -8.35 -0.24
N ILE A 157 -5.23 -7.32 0.52
CA ILE A 157 -5.96 -6.91 1.72
C ILE A 157 -6.65 -5.57 1.44
N MET A 158 -7.98 -5.57 1.45
CA MET A 158 -8.80 -4.38 1.19
C MET A 158 -8.99 -3.55 2.45
N SER A 159 -9.52 -2.33 2.31
CA SER A 159 -9.63 -1.35 3.39
C SER A 159 -10.41 -1.85 4.63
N ASP A 160 -11.47 -2.62 4.42
CA ASP A 160 -12.25 -3.24 5.49
C ASP A 160 -11.46 -4.34 6.22
N GLN A 161 -10.76 -5.17 5.49
CA GLN A 161 -9.88 -6.20 6.04
C GLN A 161 -8.69 -5.60 6.79
N ILE A 162 -8.14 -4.46 6.30
CA ILE A 162 -7.08 -3.72 7.02
C ILE A 162 -7.60 -3.24 8.38
N LYS A 163 -8.85 -2.74 8.44
CA LYS A 163 -9.48 -2.34 9.70
C LYS A 163 -9.68 -3.52 10.64
N ASP A 164 -10.18 -4.63 10.12
CA ASP A 164 -10.38 -5.84 10.92
C ASP A 164 -9.05 -6.37 11.48
N LEU A 165 -7.97 -6.37 10.69
CA LEU A 165 -6.61 -6.67 11.15
C LEU A 165 -6.14 -5.70 12.24
N ALA A 166 -6.39 -4.39 12.09
CA ALA A 166 -6.02 -3.40 13.10
C ALA A 166 -6.76 -3.60 14.43
N GLU A 167 -7.92 -4.24 14.39
CA GLU A 167 -8.69 -4.65 15.58
C GLU A 167 -8.29 -6.03 16.13
N GLY A 168 -7.27 -6.67 15.56
CA GLY A 168 -6.78 -7.98 15.98
C GLY A 168 -7.62 -9.17 15.47
N LYS A 169 -8.51 -8.95 14.49
CA LYS A 169 -9.27 -10.03 13.87
C LYS A 169 -8.42 -10.76 12.83
N GLN A 170 -8.69 -12.04 12.62
CA GLN A 170 -8.08 -12.84 11.54
C GLN A 170 -8.85 -12.64 10.22
N LEU A 171 -8.14 -12.82 9.09
CA LEU A 171 -8.70 -12.72 7.73
C LEU A 171 -9.39 -14.01 7.28
#